data_2056e990dcfbd6a79de589de3b85a0fd
#
_entry.id   2056e990dcfbd6a79de589de3b85a0fd
#
_cell.length_a   1.000
_cell.length_b   1.000
_cell.length_c   1.000
_cell.angle_alpha   90.00
_cell.angle_beta   90.00
_cell.angle_gamma   90.00
#
_symmetry.space_group_name_H-M   'P 1'
#
loop_
_entity.id
_entity.type
_entity.pdbx_description
1 polymer ?
#
loop_
_entity_poly.entity_id
_entity_poly.type
_entity_poly.pdbx_seq_one_letter_code
_entity_poly.pdbx_strand_id
1 'polypeptide(L)'
;LRLVMALLILWACSSVAKAQTNAQILYDFGSDRKFVTLTLEMFKQDKWGSTYFFVDHDFNYDKMEVGKKNIAQGGTYTEISRALNFWQKTQFKNWSLHVEYNGGITKNYPINNAWLFGVEYLVHDKNYKNTLTLDALYKTIRQTDQNVPLQFTAVWTCNDIFGVKGLKFDGFADFWWETHAVDYQEDGSATTKHTVFITEPQLWYNVGQHFGCENLSVGGEVELSNNFGSTGGFKCRPCLGVKWDF
;
A
#
# COMPACT_ATOMS: atom_id res chain seq x y z
N LEU A 1 9.01 -35.16 -7.49
CA LEU A 1 8.82 -35.31 -6.04
C LEU A 1 8.87 -33.94 -5.31
N ARG A 2 9.86 -33.07 -5.57
CA ARG A 2 9.96 -31.74 -4.92
C ARG A 2 8.80 -30.78 -5.28
N LEU A 3 8.33 -30.82 -6.50
CA LEU A 3 7.18 -29.99 -6.95
C LEU A 3 5.86 -30.47 -6.32
N VAL A 4 5.68 -31.77 -6.17
CA VAL A 4 4.48 -32.38 -5.54
C VAL A 4 4.49 -32.09 -4.03
N MET A 5 5.64 -32.11 -3.38
CA MET A 5 5.77 -31.71 -1.97
C MET A 5 5.47 -30.22 -1.77
N ALA A 6 5.91 -29.34 -2.67
CA ALA A 6 5.60 -27.90 -2.60
C ALA A 6 4.09 -27.65 -2.77
N LEU A 7 3.42 -28.35 -3.67
CA LEU A 7 1.96 -28.30 -3.87
C LEU A 7 1.19 -28.85 -2.67
N LEU A 8 1.67 -29.94 -2.03
CA LEU A 8 1.07 -30.52 -0.83
C LEU A 8 1.24 -29.62 0.39
N ILE A 9 2.36 -28.90 0.53
CA ILE A 9 2.57 -27.92 1.60
C ILE A 9 1.63 -26.71 1.41
N LEU A 10 1.42 -26.25 0.18
CA LEU A 10 0.44 -25.22 -0.13
C LEU A 10 -1.00 -25.68 0.16
N TRP A 11 -1.31 -26.98 -0.01
CA TRP A 11 -2.64 -27.53 0.26
C TRP A 11 -2.89 -27.79 1.76
N ALA A 12 -1.87 -28.14 2.52
CA ALA A 12 -1.97 -28.37 3.98
C ALA A 12 -2.11 -27.08 4.81
N CYS A 13 -1.81 -25.90 4.23
CA CYS A 13 -2.01 -24.59 4.87
C CYS A 13 -3.41 -24.02 4.72
N SER A 14 -4.35 -24.73 4.11
CA SER A 14 -5.69 -24.22 3.77
C SER A 14 -6.74 -24.33 4.87
N SER A 15 -6.37 -24.47 6.13
CA SER A 15 -7.34 -24.44 7.22
C SER A 15 -7.07 -23.31 8.20
N VAL A 16 -8.07 -22.41 8.29
CA VAL A 16 -8.43 -21.59 9.46
C VAL A 16 -8.01 -20.12 9.47
N ALA A 17 -7.71 -19.43 8.44
CA ALA A 17 -8.00 -17.98 8.35
C ALA A 17 -8.03 -17.64 6.88
N LYS A 18 -9.18 -17.27 6.35
CA LYS A 18 -9.24 -16.77 4.98
C LYS A 18 -8.42 -15.50 4.91
N ALA A 19 -7.29 -15.53 4.22
CA ALA A 19 -6.59 -14.33 3.83
C ALA A 19 -7.50 -13.57 2.85
N GLN A 20 -7.68 -12.28 3.08
CA GLN A 20 -8.29 -11.40 2.09
C GLN A 20 -7.16 -11.02 1.13
N THR A 21 -7.19 -11.58 -0.05
CA THR A 21 -6.19 -11.32 -1.09
C THR A 21 -6.90 -10.74 -2.28
N ASN A 22 -6.35 -9.71 -2.87
CA ASN A 22 -6.89 -9.11 -4.09
C ASN A 22 -5.78 -8.74 -5.07
N ALA A 23 -6.19 -8.58 -6.34
CA ALA A 23 -5.39 -7.99 -7.39
C ALA A 23 -6.11 -6.77 -7.94
N GLN A 24 -5.38 -5.68 -8.15
CA GLN A 24 -5.90 -4.44 -8.69
C GLN A 24 -5.12 -4.08 -9.95
N ILE A 25 -5.81 -3.61 -10.98
CA ILE A 25 -5.20 -3.01 -12.16
C ILE A 25 -5.70 -1.58 -12.21
N LEU A 26 -4.80 -0.64 -12.06
CA LEU A 26 -5.05 0.80 -11.99
C LEU A 26 -4.38 1.51 -13.16
N TYR A 27 -5.05 2.51 -13.72
CA TYR A 27 -4.45 3.44 -14.65
C TYR A 27 -4.35 4.81 -14.00
N ASP A 28 -3.13 5.37 -13.96
CA ASP A 28 -2.83 6.68 -13.39
C ASP A 28 -3.04 7.78 -14.44
N PHE A 29 -3.89 8.76 -14.09
CA PHE A 29 -4.22 9.94 -14.89
C PHE A 29 -3.43 11.18 -14.46
N GLY A 30 -2.51 11.06 -13.53
CA GLY A 30 -1.66 12.16 -13.07
C GLY A 30 -0.96 12.86 -14.24
N SER A 31 -0.73 14.15 -14.12
CA SER A 31 -0.10 14.95 -15.19
C SER A 31 1.34 14.51 -15.46
N ASP A 32 2.01 13.99 -14.46
CA ASP A 32 3.39 13.51 -14.45
C ASP A 32 3.52 11.97 -14.54
N ARG A 33 2.39 11.26 -14.54
CA ARG A 33 2.30 9.79 -14.71
C ARG A 33 1.31 9.49 -15.83
N LYS A 34 1.34 8.37 -16.43
CA LYS A 34 0.37 7.83 -17.40
C LYS A 34 0.72 6.38 -17.66
N PHE A 35 0.67 5.58 -16.61
CA PHE A 35 1.03 4.18 -16.69
C PHE A 35 0.00 3.30 -15.97
N VAL A 36 0.16 2.00 -16.11
CA VAL A 36 -0.66 1.00 -15.45
C VAL A 36 0.10 0.45 -14.26
N THR A 37 -0.55 0.33 -13.11
CA THR A 37 -0.04 -0.39 -11.95
C THR A 37 -0.85 -1.66 -11.72
N LEU A 38 -0.15 -2.77 -11.49
CA LEU A 38 -0.71 -3.99 -10.93
C LEU A 38 -0.36 -4.03 -9.44
N THR A 39 -1.37 -3.99 -8.59
CA THR A 39 -1.22 -4.19 -7.14
C THR A 39 -1.68 -5.60 -6.76
N LEU A 40 -0.86 -6.31 -6.02
CA LEU A 40 -1.24 -7.53 -5.30
C LEU A 40 -1.23 -7.23 -3.81
N GLU A 41 -2.34 -7.48 -3.15
CA GLU A 41 -2.53 -7.14 -1.74
C GLU A 41 -3.04 -8.34 -0.96
N MET A 42 -2.58 -8.51 0.28
CA MET A 42 -3.05 -9.54 1.19
C MET A 42 -3.14 -9.02 2.61
N PHE A 43 -4.30 -9.23 3.23
CA PHE A 43 -4.51 -9.08 4.66
C PHE A 43 -4.92 -10.42 5.28
N LYS A 44 -4.25 -10.81 6.36
CA LYS A 44 -4.55 -12.05 7.09
C LYS A 44 -4.46 -11.83 8.58
N GLN A 45 -5.54 -12.15 9.28
CA GLN A 45 -5.54 -12.25 10.74
C GLN A 45 -5.21 -13.66 11.20
N ASP A 46 -4.54 -13.79 12.34
CA ASP A 46 -4.30 -15.04 13.05
C ASP A 46 -4.41 -14.85 14.57
N LYS A 47 -4.10 -15.91 15.33
CA LYS A 47 -4.16 -15.89 16.81
C LYS A 47 -3.15 -14.95 17.48
N TRP A 48 -2.20 -14.40 16.74
CA TRP A 48 -1.14 -13.54 17.24
C TRP A 48 -1.25 -12.08 16.75
N GLY A 49 -2.22 -11.79 15.88
CA GLY A 49 -2.42 -10.47 15.29
C GLY A 49 -2.73 -10.52 13.80
N SER A 50 -2.14 -9.64 12.99
CA SER A 50 -2.39 -9.57 11.55
C SER A 50 -1.09 -9.43 10.76
N THR A 51 -1.11 -9.93 9.54
CA THR A 51 -0.08 -9.72 8.53
C THR A 51 -0.73 -8.99 7.36
N TYR A 52 -0.08 -7.97 6.88
CA TYR A 52 -0.45 -7.26 5.65
C TYR A 52 0.76 -7.18 4.73
N PHE A 53 0.55 -7.30 3.44
CA PHE A 53 1.53 -6.90 2.45
C PHE A 53 0.84 -6.43 1.19
N PHE A 54 1.53 -5.59 0.44
CA PHE A 54 1.23 -5.35 -0.96
C PHE A 54 2.50 -5.26 -1.80
N VAL A 55 2.31 -5.49 -3.10
CA VAL A 55 3.33 -5.33 -4.12
C VAL A 55 2.70 -4.57 -5.27
N ASP A 56 3.28 -3.43 -5.57
CA ASP A 56 2.97 -2.68 -6.78
C ASP A 56 3.97 -2.98 -7.87
N HIS A 57 3.49 -3.15 -9.05
CA HIS A 57 4.30 -3.26 -10.25
C HIS A 57 3.79 -2.30 -11.31
N ASP A 58 4.62 -1.31 -11.62
CA ASP A 58 4.30 -0.29 -12.62
C ASP A 58 4.76 -0.72 -14.00
N PHE A 59 3.91 -0.52 -15.00
CA PHE A 59 4.19 -0.82 -16.39
C PHE A 59 4.31 0.46 -17.19
N ASN A 60 5.28 0.50 -18.13
CA ASN A 60 5.40 1.54 -19.15
C ASN A 60 5.50 2.97 -18.63
N TYR A 61 6.46 3.20 -17.78
CA TYR A 61 6.80 4.53 -17.27
C TYR A 61 7.05 5.59 -18.33
N ASP A 62 7.54 5.18 -19.50
CA ASP A 62 7.77 6.07 -20.62
C ASP A 62 6.83 5.75 -21.78
N LYS A 63 6.44 6.78 -22.51
CA LYS A 63 5.81 6.59 -23.81
C LYS A 63 6.66 5.62 -24.62
N MET A 64 6.07 4.50 -25.02
CA MET A 64 6.68 3.63 -26.02
C MET A 64 6.91 4.45 -27.30
N GLU A 65 8.11 4.96 -27.49
CA GLU A 65 8.55 5.35 -28.81
C GLU A 65 8.75 4.06 -29.60
N VAL A 66 7.78 3.76 -30.45
CA VAL A 66 7.83 2.64 -31.38
C VAL A 66 9.13 2.76 -32.17
N GLY A 67 10.04 1.77 -32.01
CA GLY A 67 11.31 1.71 -32.70
C GLY A 67 12.55 1.97 -31.83
N LYS A 68 12.45 2.51 -30.65
CA LYS A 68 13.53 2.49 -29.66
C LYS A 68 13.36 1.29 -28.74
N LYS A 69 14.41 0.48 -28.58
CA LYS A 69 14.44 -0.75 -27.76
C LYS A 69 14.31 -0.52 -26.24
N ASN A 70 13.76 0.57 -25.81
CA ASN A 70 13.46 0.81 -24.42
C ASN A 70 12.04 0.36 -24.14
N ILE A 71 11.90 -0.95 -23.95
CA ILE A 71 10.75 -1.44 -23.18
C ILE A 71 10.96 -0.83 -21.80
N ALA A 72 10.20 0.19 -21.50
CA ALA A 72 10.22 0.83 -20.20
C ALA A 72 9.81 -0.22 -19.18
N GLN A 73 10.79 -0.72 -18.46
CA GLN A 73 10.54 -1.55 -17.30
C GLN A 73 10.01 -0.63 -16.23
N GLY A 74 8.89 -0.99 -15.66
CA GLY A 74 8.30 -0.28 -14.56
C GLY A 74 9.12 -0.38 -13.28
N GLY A 75 8.59 0.20 -12.23
CA GLY A 75 9.08 0.00 -10.88
C GLY A 75 8.36 -1.16 -10.21
N THR A 76 8.91 -1.57 -9.08
CA THR A 76 8.22 -2.44 -8.13
C THR A 76 8.44 -1.88 -6.74
N TYR A 77 7.35 -1.70 -5.99
CA TYR A 77 7.38 -1.36 -4.57
C TYR A 77 6.74 -2.46 -3.77
N THR A 78 7.29 -2.74 -2.62
CA THR A 78 6.79 -3.80 -1.74
C THR A 78 6.78 -3.30 -0.31
N GLU A 79 5.68 -3.56 0.36
CA GLU A 79 5.54 -3.35 1.78
C GLU A 79 5.03 -4.62 2.43
N ILE A 80 5.57 -4.96 3.59
CA ILE A 80 5.10 -6.06 4.41
C ILE A 80 5.11 -5.63 5.88
N SER A 81 3.98 -5.80 6.54
CA SER A 81 3.85 -5.47 7.95
C SER A 81 3.29 -6.63 8.77
N ARG A 82 3.62 -6.59 10.05
CA ARG A 82 3.13 -7.53 11.05
C ARG A 82 2.71 -6.76 12.30
N ALA A 83 1.41 -6.83 12.62
CA ALA A 83 0.89 -6.41 13.90
C ALA A 83 0.85 -7.60 14.86
N LEU A 84 1.44 -7.46 16.04
CA LEU A 84 1.51 -8.49 17.07
C LEU A 84 0.67 -8.08 18.28
N ASN A 85 -0.35 -8.86 18.58
CA ASN A 85 -1.27 -8.63 19.67
C ASN A 85 -1.38 -9.89 20.57
N PHE A 86 -0.51 -9.97 21.57
CA PHE A 86 -0.47 -11.11 22.51
C PHE A 86 -1.49 -10.99 23.64
N TRP A 87 -2.14 -9.83 23.79
CA TRP A 87 -3.02 -9.47 24.91
C TRP A 87 -4.48 -9.24 24.49
N GLN A 88 -4.94 -9.93 23.45
CA GLN A 88 -6.30 -9.83 22.88
C GLN A 88 -7.43 -10.03 23.90
N LYS A 89 -7.17 -10.71 25.04
CA LYS A 89 -8.15 -10.97 26.10
C LYS A 89 -8.12 -9.94 27.24
N THR A 90 -7.35 -8.86 27.09
CA THR A 90 -7.19 -7.81 28.11
C THR A 90 -7.84 -6.49 27.65
N GLN A 91 -7.77 -5.49 28.52
CA GLN A 91 -8.18 -4.12 28.17
C GLN A 91 -7.34 -3.48 27.05
N PHE A 92 -6.16 -4.04 26.75
CA PHE A 92 -5.26 -3.57 25.70
C PHE A 92 -5.48 -4.28 24.35
N LYS A 93 -6.60 -5.00 24.20
CA LYS A 93 -6.91 -5.80 23.01
C LYS A 93 -6.83 -5.05 21.67
N ASN A 94 -6.98 -3.73 21.69
CA ASN A 94 -6.91 -2.89 20.48
C ASN A 94 -5.50 -2.36 20.19
N TRP A 95 -4.52 -2.65 21.03
CA TRP A 95 -3.13 -2.28 20.83
C TRP A 95 -2.34 -3.44 20.24
N SER A 96 -1.45 -3.15 19.30
CA SER A 96 -0.50 -4.11 18.72
C SER A 96 0.90 -3.51 18.73
N LEU A 97 1.91 -4.37 18.74
CA LEU A 97 3.25 -4.01 18.33
C LEU A 97 3.30 -4.12 16.80
N HIS A 98 3.87 -3.12 16.13
CA HIS A 98 3.98 -3.07 14.70
C HIS A 98 5.43 -3.22 14.24
N VAL A 99 5.64 -4.04 13.22
CA VAL A 99 6.92 -4.19 12.50
C VAL A 99 6.61 -4.17 11.01
N GLU A 100 7.36 -3.34 10.28
CA GLU A 100 7.15 -3.18 8.85
C GLU A 100 8.48 -3.07 8.10
N TYR A 101 8.49 -3.55 6.88
CA TYR A 101 9.57 -3.39 5.92
C TYR A 101 9.01 -2.88 4.61
N ASN A 102 9.65 -1.87 4.05
CA ASN A 102 9.36 -1.32 2.73
C ASN A 102 10.62 -1.25 1.89
N GLY A 103 10.45 -1.42 0.59
CA GLY A 103 11.53 -1.31 -0.36
C GLY A 103 11.06 -1.59 -1.78
N GLY A 104 11.97 -1.39 -2.72
CA GLY A 104 11.63 -1.60 -4.11
C GLY A 104 12.71 -1.12 -5.06
N ILE A 105 12.32 -1.01 -6.30
CA ILE A 105 13.15 -0.51 -7.38
C ILE A 105 12.31 0.31 -8.35
N THR A 106 12.78 1.48 -8.70
CA THR A 106 12.24 2.23 -9.83
C THR A 106 13.05 1.89 -11.08
N LYS A 107 12.60 2.38 -12.22
CA LYS A 107 13.33 2.29 -13.48
C LYS A 107 14.78 2.78 -13.39
N ASN A 108 15.03 3.82 -12.59
CA ASN A 108 16.30 4.56 -12.59
C ASN A 108 17.16 4.30 -11.35
N TYR A 109 16.55 3.92 -10.22
CA TYR A 109 17.26 3.76 -8.95
C TYR A 109 16.51 2.80 -8.00
N PRO A 110 17.21 2.17 -7.07
CA PRO A 110 16.57 1.42 -5.99
C PRO A 110 15.87 2.38 -5.01
N ILE A 111 14.72 1.97 -4.51
CA ILE A 111 14.09 2.63 -3.36
C ILE A 111 14.83 2.17 -2.10
N ASN A 112 15.30 3.12 -1.31
CA ASN A 112 16.02 2.80 -0.08
C ASN A 112 15.15 2.00 0.87
N ASN A 113 15.68 0.88 1.35
CA ASN A 113 14.96 0.03 2.29
C ASN A 113 14.67 0.78 3.59
N ALA A 114 13.45 0.65 4.06
CA ALA A 114 13.03 1.17 5.35
C ALA A 114 12.54 0.05 6.27
N TRP A 115 12.82 0.20 7.55
CA TRP A 115 12.25 -0.61 8.62
C TRP A 115 11.51 0.29 9.59
N LEU A 116 10.31 -0.13 9.97
CA LEU A 116 9.46 0.58 10.91
C LEU A 116 9.11 -0.32 12.09
N PHE A 117 9.13 0.27 13.28
CA PHE A 117 8.82 -0.44 14.54
C PHE A 117 8.01 0.48 15.43
N GLY A 118 6.96 0.00 16.03
CA GLY A 118 6.20 0.84 16.93
C GLY A 118 4.94 0.21 17.46
N VAL A 119 3.95 1.05 17.64
CA VAL A 119 2.65 0.67 18.19
C VAL A 119 1.54 1.04 17.22
N GLU A 120 0.55 0.19 17.20
CA GLU A 120 -0.67 0.32 16.43
C GLU A 120 -1.87 0.34 17.37
N TYR A 121 -2.83 1.19 17.11
CA TYR A 121 -4.10 1.23 17.82
C TYR A 121 -5.27 1.11 16.87
N LEU A 122 -6.09 0.07 17.05
CA LEU A 122 -7.27 -0.21 16.24
C LEU A 122 -8.53 0.36 16.85
N VAL A 123 -9.18 1.27 16.14
CA VAL A 123 -10.54 1.74 16.37
C VAL A 123 -11.47 0.99 15.45
N HIS A 124 -12.56 0.45 15.95
CA HIS A 124 -13.50 -0.31 15.14
C HIS A 124 -14.92 -0.22 15.67
N ASP A 125 -15.92 -0.41 14.80
CA ASP A 125 -17.28 -0.65 15.19
C ASP A 125 -17.47 -2.08 15.75
N LYS A 126 -18.65 -2.36 16.29
CA LYS A 126 -18.94 -3.65 16.94
C LYS A 126 -18.72 -4.86 16.03
N ASN A 127 -18.86 -4.72 14.72
CA ASN A 127 -18.82 -5.79 13.73
C ASN A 127 -17.55 -5.73 12.86
N TYR A 128 -16.60 -4.84 13.15
CA TYR A 128 -15.40 -4.59 12.34
C TYR A 128 -15.72 -4.23 10.89
N LYS A 129 -16.91 -3.69 10.65
CA LYS A 129 -17.34 -3.21 9.35
C LYS A 129 -16.62 -1.91 8.97
N ASN A 130 -16.39 -1.06 9.97
CA ASN A 130 -15.62 0.16 9.84
C ASN A 130 -14.46 0.09 10.83
N THR A 131 -13.25 0.33 10.32
CA THR A 131 -12.02 0.31 11.09
C THR A 131 -11.18 1.53 10.80
N LEU A 132 -10.43 1.97 11.80
CA LEU A 132 -9.36 2.95 11.68
C LEU A 132 -8.19 2.47 12.52
N THR A 133 -7.06 2.25 11.89
CA THR A 133 -5.79 1.95 12.55
C THR A 133 -4.95 3.20 12.61
N LEU A 134 -4.34 3.47 13.75
CA LEU A 134 -3.45 4.61 13.98
C LEU A 134 -2.11 4.09 14.48
N ASP A 135 -1.03 4.43 13.78
CA ASP A 135 0.31 3.95 14.10
C ASP A 135 1.24 5.10 14.46
N ALA A 136 2.12 4.82 15.41
CA ALA A 136 3.26 5.66 15.75
C ALA A 136 4.52 4.78 15.68
N LEU A 137 5.34 5.03 14.66
CA LEU A 137 6.42 4.15 14.26
C LEU A 137 7.77 4.87 14.30
N TYR A 138 8.77 4.22 14.86
CA TYR A 138 10.17 4.55 14.64
C TYR A 138 10.56 4.05 13.26
N LYS A 139 10.99 4.95 12.37
CA LYS A 139 11.33 4.65 10.98
C LYS A 139 12.82 4.80 10.76
N THR A 140 13.44 3.80 10.17
CA THR A 140 14.81 3.88 9.65
C THR A 140 14.80 3.74 8.15
N ILE A 141 15.49 4.61 7.42
CA ILE A 141 15.65 4.52 5.97
C ILE A 141 17.14 4.41 5.68
N ARG A 142 17.51 3.38 4.93
CA ARG A 142 18.91 3.16 4.57
C ARG A 142 19.44 4.31 3.71
N GLN A 143 20.65 4.80 4.03
CA GLN A 143 21.32 5.87 3.27
C GLN A 143 20.56 7.20 3.21
N THR A 144 19.73 7.48 4.20
CA THR A 144 18.94 8.70 4.27
C THR A 144 19.11 9.32 5.66
N ASP A 145 19.32 10.62 5.70
CA ASP A 145 19.39 11.37 6.96
C ASP A 145 17.98 11.65 7.46
N GLN A 146 17.73 11.30 8.71
CA GLN A 146 16.47 11.55 9.40
C GLN A 146 16.71 12.32 10.67
N ASN A 147 16.30 13.60 10.70
CA ASN A 147 16.37 14.41 11.91
C ASN A 147 15.38 13.92 12.98
N VAL A 148 14.26 13.39 12.54
CA VAL A 148 13.20 12.80 13.39
C VAL A 148 12.84 11.45 12.80
N PRO A 149 13.29 10.32 13.38
CA PRO A 149 13.07 8.99 12.83
C PRO A 149 11.67 8.46 13.20
N LEU A 150 10.64 9.21 12.88
CA LEU A 150 9.25 8.87 13.18
C LEU A 150 8.38 8.90 11.93
N GLN A 151 7.41 8.00 11.90
CA GLN A 151 6.28 8.00 10.97
C GLN A 151 4.97 7.88 11.74
N PHE A 152 3.96 8.61 11.30
CA PHE A 152 2.59 8.43 11.72
C PHE A 152 1.79 7.92 10.54
N THR A 153 1.05 6.83 10.77
CA THR A 153 0.20 6.19 9.75
C THR A 153 -1.23 6.13 10.25
N ALA A 154 -2.17 6.38 9.36
CA ALA A 154 -3.59 6.12 9.56
C ALA A 154 -4.09 5.24 8.42
N VAL A 155 -4.73 4.11 8.73
CA VAL A 155 -5.33 3.21 7.73
C VAL A 155 -6.80 3.06 8.05
N TRP A 156 -7.68 3.25 7.06
CA TRP A 156 -9.12 3.12 7.28
C TRP A 156 -9.77 2.16 6.28
N THR A 157 -10.84 1.55 6.74
CA THR A 157 -11.76 0.76 5.92
C THR A 157 -13.18 1.03 6.37
N CYS A 158 -14.03 1.46 5.44
CA CYS A 158 -15.45 1.68 5.64
C CYS A 158 -16.24 0.92 4.59
N ASN A 159 -17.00 -0.09 5.01
CA ASN A 159 -17.80 -0.91 4.10
C ASN A 159 -19.24 -0.46 4.06
N ASP A 160 -19.88 -0.60 2.89
CA ASP A 160 -21.28 -0.22 2.60
C ASP A 160 -21.59 1.21 3.03
N ILE A 161 -20.69 2.14 2.70
CA ILE A 161 -20.85 3.55 3.04
C ILE A 161 -22.17 4.10 2.45
N PHE A 162 -22.78 5.06 3.14
CA PHE A 162 -24.07 5.62 2.78
C PHE A 162 -25.21 4.58 2.66
N GLY A 163 -25.05 3.37 3.23
CA GLY A 163 -26.02 2.27 3.11
C GLY A 163 -26.03 1.58 1.75
N VAL A 164 -25.07 1.88 0.88
CA VAL A 164 -24.93 1.25 -0.44
C VAL A 164 -24.12 -0.04 -0.31
N LYS A 165 -24.79 -1.19 -0.44
CA LYS A 165 -24.15 -2.50 -0.36
C LYS A 165 -23.04 -2.63 -1.41
N GLY A 166 -21.85 -3.05 -0.96
CA GLY A 166 -20.68 -3.24 -1.82
C GLY A 166 -19.95 -1.96 -2.18
N LEU A 167 -20.32 -0.81 -1.63
CA LEU A 167 -19.55 0.43 -1.76
C LEU A 167 -18.57 0.53 -0.59
N LYS A 168 -17.28 0.46 -0.87
CA LYS A 168 -16.19 0.47 0.10
C LYS A 168 -15.34 1.73 -0.06
N PHE A 169 -15.04 2.39 1.05
CA PHE A 169 -14.07 3.47 1.14
C PHE A 169 -12.94 3.04 2.04
N ASP A 170 -11.75 2.88 1.50
CA ASP A 170 -10.54 2.51 2.22
C ASP A 170 -9.35 3.37 1.81
N GLY A 171 -8.22 3.16 2.45
CA GLY A 171 -7.00 3.87 2.14
C GLY A 171 -6.13 4.08 3.36
N PHE A 172 -5.08 4.85 3.14
CA PHE A 172 -4.12 5.20 4.18
C PHE A 172 -3.66 6.65 4.08
N ALA A 173 -2.98 7.12 5.13
CA ALA A 173 -2.28 8.39 5.16
C ALA A 173 -1.02 8.24 6.01
N ASP A 174 0.14 8.62 5.43
CA ASP A 174 1.45 8.58 6.06
C ASP A 174 2.06 9.97 6.12
N PHE A 175 2.70 10.24 7.25
CA PHE A 175 3.52 11.42 7.44
C PHE A 175 4.82 11.04 8.14
N TRP A 176 5.97 11.44 7.55
CA TRP A 176 7.28 11.19 8.17
C TRP A 176 8.28 12.31 7.88
N TRP A 177 9.39 12.28 8.61
CA TRP A 177 10.54 13.17 8.39
C TRP A 177 11.63 12.41 7.63
N GLU A 178 12.08 13.01 6.55
CA GLU A 178 13.13 12.50 5.69
C GLU A 178 13.83 13.67 4.99
N THR A 179 15.15 13.71 5.08
CA THR A 179 15.94 14.68 4.31
C THR A 179 16.29 14.07 2.97
N HIS A 180 15.67 14.56 1.91
CA HIS A 180 15.87 14.03 0.55
C HIS A 180 15.80 15.14 -0.49
N ALA A 181 16.34 14.84 -1.67
CA ALA A 181 16.36 15.73 -2.81
C ALA A 181 15.18 15.45 -3.74
N VAL A 182 14.54 16.51 -4.20
CA VAL A 182 13.43 16.50 -5.17
C VAL A 182 13.68 17.48 -6.29
N ASP A 183 12.92 17.39 -7.38
CA ASP A 183 12.93 18.31 -8.51
C ASP A 183 14.34 18.51 -9.09
N TYR A 184 14.98 17.41 -9.46
CA TYR A 184 16.31 17.40 -10.09
C TYR A 184 16.31 18.16 -11.40
N GLN A 185 17.29 19.07 -11.57
CA GLN A 185 17.52 19.87 -12.75
C GLN A 185 18.58 19.22 -13.66
N GLU A 186 18.68 19.69 -14.91
CA GLU A 186 19.68 19.18 -15.86
C GLU A 186 21.13 19.45 -15.44
N ASP A 187 21.35 20.51 -14.66
CA ASP A 187 22.66 20.85 -14.09
C ASP A 187 23.03 20.01 -12.84
N GLY A 188 22.17 19.08 -12.45
CA GLY A 188 22.35 18.22 -11.28
C GLY A 188 21.93 18.87 -9.95
N SER A 189 21.48 20.10 -9.95
CA SER A 189 20.91 20.72 -8.75
C SER A 189 19.56 20.11 -8.39
N ALA A 190 19.19 20.16 -7.11
CA ALA A 190 17.93 19.69 -6.61
C ALA A 190 17.47 20.48 -5.38
N THR A 191 16.19 20.43 -5.08
CA THR A 191 15.64 21.05 -3.90
C THR A 191 15.63 20.05 -2.74
N THR A 192 16.15 20.43 -1.57
CA THR A 192 16.10 19.60 -0.36
C THR A 192 14.77 19.79 0.37
N LYS A 193 14.15 18.68 0.78
CA LYS A 193 12.95 18.63 1.61
C LYS A 193 13.21 17.80 2.86
N HIS A 194 12.39 18.01 3.90
CA HIS A 194 12.61 17.39 5.22
C HIS A 194 11.39 16.63 5.73
N THR A 195 10.27 16.72 5.03
CA THR A 195 9.02 16.04 5.40
C THR A 195 8.35 15.47 4.17
N VAL A 196 7.72 14.34 4.35
CA VAL A 196 6.94 13.66 3.32
C VAL A 196 5.53 13.38 3.86
N PHE A 197 4.55 13.59 3.02
CA PHE A 197 3.18 13.20 3.24
C PHE A 197 2.66 12.46 2.02
N ILE A 198 1.92 11.38 2.23
CA ILE A 198 1.18 10.67 1.19
C ILE A 198 -0.13 10.15 1.76
N THR A 199 -1.17 10.17 0.97
CA THR A 199 -2.43 9.50 1.27
C THR A 199 -3.06 9.02 -0.03
N GLU A 200 -3.68 7.84 0.04
CA GLU A 200 -4.35 7.20 -1.09
C GLU A 200 -5.76 6.75 -0.68
N PRO A 201 -6.73 7.69 -0.59
CA PRO A 201 -8.12 7.33 -0.46
C PRO A 201 -8.60 6.58 -1.69
N GLN A 202 -9.23 5.43 -1.46
CA GLN A 202 -9.78 4.53 -2.46
C GLN A 202 -11.29 4.43 -2.33
N LEU A 203 -11.98 4.36 -3.46
CA LEU A 203 -13.41 4.10 -3.51
C LEU A 203 -13.68 2.96 -4.49
N TRP A 204 -14.27 1.87 -3.97
CA TRP A 204 -14.55 0.65 -4.73
C TRP A 204 -16.03 0.30 -4.67
N TYR A 205 -16.61 -0.07 -5.81
CA TYR A 205 -17.96 -0.59 -5.87
C TYR A 205 -17.97 -2.00 -6.44
N ASN A 206 -18.52 -2.96 -5.69
CA ASN A 206 -18.68 -4.33 -6.14
C ASN A 206 -19.77 -4.42 -7.21
N VAL A 207 -19.39 -4.28 -8.45
CA VAL A 207 -20.31 -4.38 -9.61
C VAL A 207 -20.72 -5.81 -9.87
N GLY A 208 -19.86 -6.78 -9.52
CA GLY A 208 -20.06 -8.19 -9.75
C GLY A 208 -21.28 -8.77 -9.02
N GLN A 209 -21.70 -8.15 -7.89
CA GLN A 209 -22.90 -8.55 -7.16
C GLN A 209 -24.17 -8.51 -8.01
N HIS A 210 -24.20 -7.74 -9.11
CA HIS A 210 -25.36 -7.60 -9.99
C HIS A 210 -25.49 -8.71 -11.04
N PHE A 211 -24.41 -9.49 -11.24
CA PHE A 211 -24.40 -10.57 -12.25
C PHE A 211 -23.74 -11.87 -11.75
N GLY A 212 -23.69 -12.05 -10.42
CA GLY A 212 -23.25 -13.29 -9.80
C GLY A 212 -21.72 -13.51 -9.78
N CYS A 213 -20.94 -12.44 -9.89
CA CYS A 213 -19.48 -12.45 -9.80
C CYS A 213 -19.02 -11.54 -8.66
N GLU A 214 -19.27 -11.94 -7.41
CA GLU A 214 -19.04 -11.10 -6.21
C GLU A 214 -17.56 -10.69 -5.99
N ASN A 215 -16.65 -11.25 -6.77
CA ASN A 215 -15.22 -10.96 -6.70
C ASN A 215 -14.81 -9.67 -7.43
N LEU A 216 -15.68 -9.12 -8.31
CA LEU A 216 -15.30 -8.02 -9.19
C LEU A 216 -15.79 -6.67 -8.65
N SER A 217 -14.86 -5.77 -8.45
CA SER A 217 -15.13 -4.37 -8.12
C SER A 217 -14.54 -3.43 -9.17
N VAL A 218 -15.18 -2.28 -9.34
CA VAL A 218 -14.66 -1.14 -10.12
C VAL A 218 -14.52 0.06 -9.22
N GLY A 219 -13.55 0.90 -9.49
CA GLY A 219 -13.28 2.05 -8.63
C GLY A 219 -11.93 2.67 -8.94
N GLY A 220 -11.27 3.14 -7.91
CA GLY A 220 -9.95 3.72 -8.02
C GLY A 220 -9.50 4.40 -6.75
N GLU A 221 -8.38 5.07 -6.86
CA GLU A 221 -7.74 5.81 -5.80
C GLU A 221 -7.32 7.20 -6.25
N VAL A 222 -6.97 8.04 -5.31
CA VAL A 222 -6.34 9.32 -5.60
C VAL A 222 -5.10 9.44 -4.71
N GLU A 223 -3.90 9.34 -5.30
CA GLU A 223 -2.69 9.70 -4.57
C GLU A 223 -2.68 11.22 -4.36
N LEU A 224 -2.68 11.65 -3.12
CA LEU A 224 -2.43 13.02 -2.70
C LEU A 224 -1.12 13.01 -1.91
N SER A 225 -0.10 13.63 -2.45
CA SER A 225 1.23 13.58 -1.83
C SER A 225 1.88 14.97 -1.77
N ASN A 226 2.82 15.13 -0.84
CA ASN A 226 3.65 16.32 -0.73
C ASN A 226 5.10 15.91 -0.47
N ASN A 227 5.99 16.33 -1.37
CA ASN A 227 7.42 15.98 -1.37
C ASN A 227 7.68 14.47 -1.41
N PHE A 228 6.84 13.70 -2.08
CA PHE A 228 6.96 12.25 -2.16
C PHE A 228 7.78 11.81 -3.38
N GLY A 229 8.67 10.84 -3.17
CA GLY A 229 9.59 10.35 -4.20
C GLY A 229 10.57 11.42 -4.65
N SER A 230 10.74 11.59 -5.95
CA SER A 230 11.62 12.60 -6.55
C SER A 230 10.92 13.93 -6.85
N THR A 231 9.68 14.14 -6.39
CA THR A 231 8.84 15.28 -6.78
C THR A 231 8.53 16.16 -5.59
N GLY A 232 8.85 17.44 -5.70
CA GLY A 232 8.56 18.43 -4.67
C GLY A 232 7.15 19.01 -4.74
N GLY A 233 6.68 19.53 -3.60
CA GLY A 233 5.38 20.16 -3.48
C GLY A 233 4.21 19.18 -3.53
N PHE A 234 2.99 19.73 -3.59
CA PHE A 234 1.76 18.96 -3.59
C PHE A 234 1.48 18.35 -4.97
N LYS A 235 1.08 17.07 -4.99
CA LYS A 235 0.63 16.33 -6.17
C LYS A 235 -0.72 15.70 -5.92
N CYS A 236 -1.51 15.59 -6.99
CA CYS A 236 -2.78 14.89 -7.03
C CYS A 236 -2.77 13.99 -8.26
N ARG A 237 -2.84 12.67 -8.05
CA ARG A 237 -2.72 11.65 -9.08
C ARG A 237 -3.90 10.69 -8.98
N PRO A 238 -4.99 10.97 -9.70
CA PRO A 238 -6.17 10.11 -9.70
C PRO A 238 -5.92 8.87 -10.55
N CYS A 239 -6.34 7.70 -10.03
CA CYS A 239 -6.30 6.42 -10.70
C CYS A 239 -7.69 5.82 -10.79
N LEU A 240 -7.99 5.13 -11.89
CA LEU A 240 -9.18 4.30 -12.06
C LEU A 240 -8.78 2.88 -12.41
N GLY A 241 -9.58 1.92 -11.96
CA GLY A 241 -9.23 0.53 -12.19
C GLY A 241 -10.29 -0.49 -11.84
N VAL A 242 -9.84 -1.72 -11.84
CA VAL A 242 -10.63 -2.90 -11.46
C VAL A 242 -9.90 -3.66 -10.34
N LYS A 243 -10.67 -4.24 -9.43
CA LYS A 243 -10.19 -5.07 -8.33
C LYS A 243 -10.87 -6.43 -8.39
N TRP A 244 -10.07 -7.45 -8.19
CA TRP A 244 -10.51 -8.84 -8.06
C TRP A 244 -10.13 -9.38 -6.70
N ASP A 245 -11.13 -9.76 -5.90
CA ASP A 245 -10.95 -10.43 -4.61
C ASP A 245 -10.92 -11.95 -4.81
N PHE A 246 -9.95 -12.68 -4.17
CA PHE A 246 -9.75 -14.12 -4.32
C PHE A 246 -10.45 -14.93 -3.23
#